data_fdf2db90fe18ceb5f95f83b9c9ff6a10
#
_entry.id   fdf2db90fe18ceb5f95f83b9c9ff6a10
#
_cell.length_a   1.000
_cell.length_b   1.000
_cell.length_c   1.000
_cell.angle_alpha   90.00
_cell.angle_beta   90.00
_cell.angle_gamma   90.00
#
_symmetry.space_group_name_H-M   'P 1'
#
loop_
_entity.id
_entity.type
_entity.pdbx_description
1 polymer ?
#
loop_
_entity_poly.entity_id
_entity_poly.type
_entity_poly.pdbx_seq_one_letter_code
_entity_poly.pdbx_strand_id
1 'polypeptide(L)'
;MTQLEAAREGIITKEMETAAREEGVSAEFIRSGIAEGTIVLPANIYHTSLHPYAIGKGLRTKMNVNLGISSDVCNYDTEQAKAKLAWEMGAEAIMDLSCYGETAPFREWLVKNSPASIGTVPMYDVKGVLHKGLKDMTADDLFSVVERHAKDGVDFMTIHAGLNRETAKHIMRNKRITNLVSRGGSVLFAWMYMHGKENPFYEQFDRLLLLLKKYDVTLSLGDGCRSGCGHDSTDAVQISELINLGELVVRARKAGVQVMVEGPGHMPISDIRMNVEIAKKLTHQAPLYVLGPIVTDVAPGYDHITAAIGGTLSAACGADFLCYVTPAEHLRLPDLDDENEGIVASKIACHAADLAKGVKGAEKWDEEMSWARRKVDFHRMIPLAIDPGKARRYRESSIPEDEATCTMCGSMCPMKTLDEILNNRNAEEDPFKD
;
A
#
# COMPACT_ATOMS: atom_id res chain seq x y z
N MET A 1 -17.14 8.82 -18.94
CA MET A 1 -17.65 7.64 -18.18
C MET A 1 -16.51 7.15 -17.33
N THR A 2 -16.69 7.04 -16.02
CA THR A 2 -15.67 6.50 -15.13
C THR A 2 -15.69 4.97 -15.12
N GLN A 3 -14.61 4.33 -14.61
CA GLN A 3 -14.56 2.87 -14.43
C GLN A 3 -15.76 2.37 -13.59
N LEU A 4 -16.14 3.12 -12.54
CA LEU A 4 -17.31 2.78 -11.72
C LEU A 4 -18.63 2.90 -12.48
N GLU A 5 -18.80 3.91 -13.31
CA GLU A 5 -19.99 4.07 -14.15
C GLU A 5 -20.08 2.95 -15.19
N ALA A 6 -18.99 2.67 -15.90
CA ALA A 6 -18.91 1.58 -16.85
C ALA A 6 -19.27 0.23 -16.20
N ALA A 7 -18.70 -0.05 -15.03
CA ALA A 7 -18.99 -1.28 -14.28
C ALA A 7 -20.50 -1.42 -13.93
N ARG A 8 -21.14 -0.34 -13.53
CA ARG A 8 -22.57 -0.32 -13.18
C ARG A 8 -23.49 -0.47 -14.38
N GLU A 9 -23.07 0.00 -15.56
CA GLU A 9 -23.75 -0.19 -16.83
C GLU A 9 -23.52 -1.59 -17.44
N GLY A 10 -22.74 -2.45 -16.77
CA GLY A 10 -22.42 -3.79 -17.25
C GLY A 10 -21.30 -3.81 -18.30
N ILE A 11 -20.58 -2.70 -18.46
CA ILE A 11 -19.50 -2.57 -19.43
C ILE A 11 -18.18 -3.02 -18.81
N ILE A 12 -17.50 -3.93 -19.47
CA ILE A 12 -16.13 -4.35 -19.13
C ILE A 12 -15.17 -3.49 -19.96
N THR A 13 -14.29 -2.76 -19.28
CA THR A 13 -13.26 -1.92 -19.92
C THR A 13 -11.98 -2.73 -20.18
N LYS A 14 -11.07 -2.18 -20.99
CA LYS A 14 -9.75 -2.80 -21.24
C LYS A 14 -8.92 -2.90 -19.96
N GLU A 15 -9.05 -1.92 -19.08
CA GLU A 15 -8.38 -1.88 -17.79
C GLU A 15 -8.89 -3.02 -16.89
N MET A 16 -10.19 -3.29 -16.87
CA MET A 16 -10.79 -4.42 -16.15
C MET A 16 -10.32 -5.77 -16.71
N GLU A 17 -10.26 -5.92 -18.04
CA GLU A 17 -9.73 -7.13 -18.68
C GLU A 17 -8.28 -7.38 -18.34
N THR A 18 -7.46 -6.31 -18.32
CA THR A 18 -6.03 -6.41 -17.97
C THR A 18 -5.86 -6.81 -16.52
N ALA A 19 -6.53 -6.12 -15.59
CA ALA A 19 -6.48 -6.46 -14.17
C ALA A 19 -6.97 -7.89 -13.90
N ALA A 20 -8.00 -8.36 -14.60
CA ALA A 20 -8.51 -9.73 -14.47
C ALA A 20 -7.47 -10.79 -14.87
N ARG A 21 -6.71 -10.54 -15.95
CA ARG A 21 -5.62 -11.44 -16.38
C ARG A 21 -4.51 -11.52 -15.34
N GLU A 22 -4.10 -10.38 -14.78
CA GLU A 22 -3.07 -10.29 -13.75
C GLU A 22 -3.47 -11.02 -12.45
N GLU A 23 -4.76 -10.97 -12.11
CA GLU A 23 -5.29 -11.61 -10.92
C GLU A 23 -5.72 -13.09 -11.14
N GLY A 24 -5.74 -13.56 -12.38
CA GLY A 24 -6.21 -14.90 -12.72
C GLY A 24 -7.69 -15.13 -12.39
N VAL A 25 -8.51 -14.05 -12.46
CA VAL A 25 -9.97 -14.07 -12.25
C VAL A 25 -10.71 -13.67 -13.54
N SER A 26 -12.05 -13.76 -13.55
CA SER A 26 -12.83 -13.28 -14.70
C SER A 26 -12.93 -11.75 -14.71
N ALA A 27 -13.03 -11.17 -15.90
CA ALA A 27 -13.27 -9.73 -16.05
C ALA A 27 -14.61 -9.31 -15.42
N GLU A 28 -15.60 -10.20 -15.43
CA GLU A 28 -16.88 -10.00 -14.75
C GLU A 28 -16.73 -9.92 -13.21
N PHE A 29 -15.81 -10.67 -12.62
CA PHE A 29 -15.50 -10.56 -11.19
C PHE A 29 -14.99 -9.17 -10.85
N ILE A 30 -14.05 -8.64 -11.63
CA ILE A 30 -13.52 -7.28 -11.47
C ILE A 30 -14.63 -6.25 -11.67
N ARG A 31 -15.40 -6.35 -12.75
CA ARG A 31 -16.52 -5.44 -13.04
C ARG A 31 -17.54 -5.40 -11.89
N SER A 32 -17.98 -6.57 -11.43
CA SER A 32 -18.96 -6.67 -10.34
C SER A 32 -18.43 -6.06 -9.04
N GLY A 33 -17.18 -6.37 -8.68
CA GLY A 33 -16.54 -5.79 -7.50
C GLY A 33 -16.40 -4.27 -7.56
N ILE A 34 -16.10 -3.71 -8.74
CA ILE A 34 -16.07 -2.26 -8.95
C ILE A 34 -17.48 -1.67 -8.82
N ALA A 35 -18.48 -2.28 -9.45
CA ALA A 35 -19.88 -1.83 -9.37
C ALA A 35 -20.41 -1.80 -7.93
N GLU A 36 -20.04 -2.80 -7.12
CA GLU A 36 -20.36 -2.88 -5.69
C GLU A 36 -19.50 -1.94 -4.83
N GLY A 37 -18.35 -1.51 -5.34
CA GLY A 37 -17.37 -0.69 -4.63
C GLY A 37 -16.48 -1.48 -3.66
N THR A 38 -16.40 -2.81 -3.77
CA THR A 38 -15.50 -3.68 -3.01
C THR A 38 -14.13 -3.84 -3.68
N ILE A 39 -14.03 -3.40 -4.93
CA ILE A 39 -12.80 -3.31 -5.72
C ILE A 39 -12.69 -1.90 -6.30
N VAL A 40 -11.47 -1.38 -6.38
CA VAL A 40 -11.13 -0.18 -7.15
C VAL A 40 -10.09 -0.51 -8.20
N LEU A 41 -10.11 0.23 -9.29
CA LEU A 41 -9.16 0.14 -10.40
C LEU A 41 -8.66 1.55 -10.71
N PRO A 42 -7.61 2.04 -10.01
CA PRO A 42 -7.06 3.38 -10.24
C PRO A 42 -6.50 3.49 -11.66
N ALA A 43 -7.09 4.37 -12.47
CA ALA A 43 -6.70 4.56 -13.86
C ALA A 43 -7.18 5.93 -14.36
N ASN A 44 -6.33 6.94 -14.24
CA ASN A 44 -6.60 8.27 -14.75
C ASN A 44 -6.62 8.26 -16.29
N ILE A 45 -7.56 8.98 -16.89
CA ILE A 45 -7.72 9.07 -18.35
C ILE A 45 -6.48 9.58 -19.11
N TYR A 46 -5.53 10.21 -18.42
CA TYR A 46 -4.27 10.72 -18.99
C TYR A 46 -3.06 9.83 -18.73
N HIS A 47 -3.17 8.80 -17.90
CA HIS A 47 -2.07 7.88 -17.62
C HIS A 47 -2.02 6.75 -18.67
N THR A 48 -1.38 7.02 -19.80
CA THR A 48 -1.37 6.11 -20.96
C THR A 48 -0.35 4.98 -20.89
N SER A 49 0.67 5.09 -20.02
CA SER A 49 1.68 4.03 -19.78
C SER A 49 1.24 3.02 -18.73
N LEU A 50 0.12 3.25 -18.07
CA LEU A 50 -0.41 2.43 -16.98
C LEU A 50 -0.63 0.98 -17.40
N HIS A 51 -0.11 0.05 -16.58
CA HIS A 51 -0.55 -1.34 -16.54
C HIS A 51 -1.48 -1.51 -15.31
N PRO A 52 -2.80 -1.49 -15.50
CA PRO A 52 -3.73 -1.31 -14.38
C PRO A 52 -3.82 -2.55 -13.50
N TYR A 53 -3.77 -2.34 -12.18
CA TYR A 53 -4.00 -3.34 -11.16
C TYR A 53 -5.27 -3.01 -10.37
N ALA A 54 -6.10 -4.00 -10.13
CA ALA A 54 -7.27 -3.86 -9.27
C ALA A 54 -6.90 -4.12 -7.80
N ILE A 55 -7.50 -3.34 -6.89
CA ILE A 55 -7.25 -3.41 -5.45
C ILE A 55 -8.59 -3.71 -4.76
N GLY A 56 -8.66 -4.76 -3.95
CA GLY A 56 -9.87 -5.04 -3.20
C GLY A 56 -10.15 -6.52 -2.91
N LYS A 57 -11.36 -6.79 -2.52
CA LYS A 57 -11.83 -8.07 -2.00
C LYS A 57 -11.61 -9.22 -2.99
N GLY A 58 -10.98 -10.29 -2.50
CA GLY A 58 -10.78 -11.52 -3.27
C GLY A 58 -9.62 -11.48 -4.25
N LEU A 59 -8.83 -10.41 -4.24
CA LEU A 59 -7.64 -10.23 -5.05
C LEU A 59 -6.36 -10.40 -4.20
N ARG A 60 -5.21 -10.50 -4.88
CA ARG A 60 -3.91 -10.45 -4.21
C ARG A 60 -3.78 -9.14 -3.43
N THR A 61 -3.07 -9.16 -2.32
CA THR A 61 -2.69 -7.95 -1.60
C THR A 61 -1.71 -7.14 -2.44
N LYS A 62 -2.00 -5.85 -2.64
CA LYS A 62 -1.16 -4.94 -3.41
C LYS A 62 -0.22 -4.15 -2.51
N MET A 63 0.85 -3.65 -3.10
CA MET A 63 1.86 -2.84 -2.42
C MET A 63 2.00 -1.48 -3.08
N ASN A 64 2.11 -0.44 -2.26
CA ASN A 64 2.47 0.91 -2.67
C ASN A 64 3.87 1.26 -2.16
N VAL A 65 4.67 1.89 -3.01
CA VAL A 65 5.99 2.45 -2.69
C VAL A 65 5.89 3.97 -2.63
N ASN A 66 6.47 4.59 -1.60
CA ASN A 66 6.49 6.04 -1.45
C ASN A 66 7.82 6.61 -1.93
N LEU A 67 7.74 7.64 -2.75
CA LEU A 67 8.87 8.43 -3.22
C LEU A 67 8.66 9.89 -2.86
N GLY A 68 9.67 10.71 -3.06
CA GLY A 68 9.51 12.15 -3.00
C GLY A 68 10.67 12.86 -2.31
N ILE A 69 10.75 14.15 -2.58
CA ILE A 69 11.79 15.04 -2.08
C ILE A 69 11.28 15.90 -0.93
N SER A 70 12.24 16.36 -0.11
CA SER A 70 12.03 17.36 0.95
C SER A 70 12.92 18.58 0.74
N SER A 71 12.80 19.58 1.60
CA SER A 71 13.69 20.76 1.58
C SER A 71 15.15 20.42 1.82
N ASP A 72 15.42 19.39 2.59
CA ASP A 72 16.78 19.01 3.00
C ASP A 72 17.42 18.00 2.05
N VAL A 73 16.60 17.20 1.35
CA VAL A 73 17.04 16.22 0.36
C VAL A 73 16.19 16.39 -0.91
N CYS A 74 16.78 17.01 -1.93
CA CYS A 74 16.14 17.33 -3.20
C CYS A 74 16.98 16.79 -4.36
N ASN A 75 16.75 15.52 -4.74
CA ASN A 75 17.46 14.88 -5.85
C ASN A 75 16.49 14.01 -6.66
N TYR A 76 15.96 14.57 -7.75
CA TYR A 76 15.02 13.85 -8.62
C TYR A 76 15.66 12.70 -9.39
N ASP A 77 16.96 12.71 -9.66
CA ASP A 77 17.63 11.58 -10.34
C ASP A 77 17.61 10.34 -9.45
N THR A 78 17.82 10.53 -8.13
CA THR A 78 17.68 9.45 -7.14
C THR A 78 16.23 8.96 -7.06
N GLU A 79 15.24 9.88 -7.02
CA GLU A 79 13.83 9.50 -6.97
C GLU A 79 13.39 8.77 -8.26
N GLN A 80 13.92 9.14 -9.43
CA GLN A 80 13.68 8.39 -10.67
C GLN A 80 14.31 7.00 -10.65
N ALA A 81 15.51 6.86 -10.06
CA ALA A 81 16.15 5.55 -9.90
C ALA A 81 15.35 4.65 -8.95
N LYS A 82 14.83 5.21 -7.85
CA LYS A 82 13.93 4.51 -6.92
C LYS A 82 12.63 4.09 -7.61
N ALA A 83 12.00 4.98 -8.38
CA ALA A 83 10.81 4.63 -9.15
C ALA A 83 11.04 3.43 -10.07
N LYS A 84 12.18 3.41 -10.78
CA LYS A 84 12.55 2.27 -11.66
C LYS A 84 12.73 0.99 -10.86
N LEU A 85 13.44 1.05 -9.74
CA LEU A 85 13.60 -0.09 -8.84
C LEU A 85 12.23 -0.61 -8.37
N ALA A 86 11.33 0.27 -7.94
CA ALA A 86 10.01 -0.11 -7.45
C ALA A 86 9.20 -0.89 -8.49
N TRP A 87 9.07 -0.40 -9.72
CA TRP A 87 8.31 -1.13 -10.74
C TRP A 87 9.02 -2.37 -11.27
N GLU A 88 10.36 -2.38 -11.37
CA GLU A 88 11.13 -3.58 -11.71
C GLU A 88 10.97 -4.68 -10.65
N MET A 89 10.82 -4.28 -9.39
CA MET A 89 10.50 -5.19 -8.29
C MET A 89 9.01 -5.52 -8.18
N GLY A 90 8.15 -4.98 -9.06
CA GLY A 90 6.73 -5.31 -9.16
C GLY A 90 5.83 -4.60 -8.18
N ALA A 91 6.15 -3.37 -7.78
CA ALA A 91 5.21 -2.50 -7.07
C ALA A 91 4.01 -2.16 -7.97
N GLU A 92 2.80 -2.35 -7.47
CA GLU A 92 1.55 -2.07 -8.21
C GLU A 92 1.18 -0.58 -8.17
N ALA A 93 1.70 0.15 -7.20
CA ALA A 93 1.49 1.59 -7.08
C ALA A 93 2.72 2.31 -6.54
N ILE A 94 2.85 3.57 -6.94
CA ILE A 94 3.88 4.49 -6.45
C ILE A 94 3.21 5.80 -6.05
N MET A 95 3.47 6.28 -4.83
CA MET A 95 3.03 7.60 -4.39
C MET A 95 4.17 8.61 -4.44
N ASP A 96 3.98 9.71 -5.15
CA ASP A 96 4.82 10.90 -5.04
C ASP A 96 4.39 11.75 -3.84
N LEU A 97 5.21 11.74 -2.80
CA LEU A 97 5.02 12.48 -1.56
C LEU A 97 5.93 13.72 -1.49
N SER A 98 6.42 14.19 -2.62
CA SER A 98 7.23 15.41 -2.71
C SER A 98 6.53 16.59 -2.07
N CYS A 99 7.25 17.37 -1.26
CA CYS A 99 6.70 18.47 -0.49
C CYS A 99 7.51 19.78 -0.60
N TYR A 100 8.40 19.86 -1.57
CA TYR A 100 9.30 21.02 -1.75
C TYR A 100 9.58 21.30 -3.24
N GLY A 101 9.65 22.58 -3.58
CA GLY A 101 10.00 23.06 -4.92
C GLY A 101 8.93 22.79 -5.97
N GLU A 102 9.37 22.71 -7.22
CA GLU A 102 8.53 22.41 -8.38
C GLU A 102 8.36 20.88 -8.52
N THR A 103 7.24 20.34 -8.05
CA THR A 103 6.97 18.90 -8.03
C THR A 103 6.38 18.37 -9.34
N ALA A 104 5.70 19.21 -10.12
CA ALA A 104 5.03 18.82 -11.34
C ALA A 104 5.92 18.07 -12.35
N PRO A 105 7.17 18.50 -12.65
CA PRO A 105 8.02 17.80 -13.61
C PRO A 105 8.31 16.34 -13.23
N PHE A 106 8.49 16.04 -11.93
CA PHE A 106 8.70 14.67 -11.47
C PHE A 106 7.42 13.85 -11.57
N ARG A 107 6.28 14.41 -11.18
CA ARG A 107 4.98 13.76 -11.27
C ARG A 107 4.60 13.46 -12.73
N GLU A 108 4.80 14.40 -13.65
CA GLU A 108 4.60 14.20 -15.09
C GLU A 108 5.53 13.12 -15.64
N TRP A 109 6.78 13.08 -15.17
CA TRP A 109 7.74 12.04 -15.56
C TRP A 109 7.27 10.66 -15.04
N LEU A 110 6.79 10.57 -13.79
CA LEU A 110 6.23 9.32 -13.24
C LEU A 110 5.05 8.83 -14.08
N VAL A 111 4.04 9.66 -14.30
CA VAL A 111 2.86 9.31 -15.12
C VAL A 111 3.23 8.87 -16.54
N LYS A 112 4.24 9.51 -17.13
CA LYS A 112 4.68 9.16 -18.50
C LYS A 112 5.42 7.83 -18.59
N ASN A 113 6.13 7.41 -17.53
CA ASN A 113 7.09 6.30 -17.62
C ASN A 113 6.69 5.09 -16.75
N SER A 114 5.85 5.29 -15.73
CA SER A 114 5.47 4.24 -14.80
C SER A 114 4.42 3.29 -15.38
N PRO A 115 4.61 1.97 -15.29
CA PRO A 115 3.52 1.02 -15.47
C PRO A 115 2.65 0.87 -14.22
N ALA A 116 3.12 1.29 -13.04
CA ALA A 116 2.38 1.25 -11.78
C ALA A 116 1.45 2.46 -11.65
N SER A 117 0.34 2.32 -10.92
CA SER A 117 -0.57 3.43 -10.61
C SER A 117 0.14 4.52 -9.81
N ILE A 118 -0.07 5.77 -10.17
CA ILE A 118 0.52 6.92 -9.48
C ILE A 118 -0.46 7.53 -8.50
N GLY A 119 -0.03 7.59 -7.23
CA GLY A 119 -0.76 8.24 -6.16
C GLY A 119 -0.08 9.53 -5.69
N THR A 120 -0.86 10.44 -5.10
CA THR A 120 -0.33 11.64 -4.45
C THR A 120 -1.15 12.05 -3.24
N VAL A 121 -0.56 12.93 -2.41
CA VAL A 121 -1.26 13.64 -1.35
C VAL A 121 -1.20 15.15 -1.66
N PRO A 122 -2.19 15.72 -2.35
CA PRO A 122 -2.15 17.13 -2.80
C PRO A 122 -1.84 18.13 -1.69
N MET A 123 -2.25 17.83 -0.45
CA MET A 123 -1.96 18.68 0.72
C MET A 123 -0.47 18.81 1.03
N TYR A 124 0.40 17.90 0.56
CA TYR A 124 1.84 18.00 0.76
C TYR A 124 2.47 19.05 -0.17
N ASP A 125 1.86 19.25 -1.32
CA ASP A 125 2.35 20.14 -2.38
C ASP A 125 1.80 21.59 -2.30
N VAL A 126 0.80 21.85 -1.45
CA VAL A 126 0.16 23.18 -1.39
C VAL A 126 1.16 24.33 -1.11
N LYS A 127 2.17 24.09 -0.30
CA LYS A 127 3.21 25.09 0.00
C LYS A 127 4.13 25.35 -1.20
N GLY A 128 4.55 24.27 -1.87
CA GLY A 128 5.43 24.33 -3.04
C GLY A 128 4.76 25.01 -4.23
N VAL A 129 3.49 24.67 -4.49
CA VAL A 129 2.72 25.20 -5.63
C VAL A 129 2.23 26.63 -5.40
N LEU A 130 1.72 26.93 -4.22
CA LEU A 130 1.01 28.21 -4.00
C LEU A 130 1.91 29.33 -3.49
N HIS A 131 3.07 29.00 -2.92
CA HIS A 131 3.99 29.96 -2.29
C HIS A 131 3.32 30.88 -1.27
N LYS A 132 2.25 30.39 -0.60
CA LYS A 132 1.47 31.11 0.40
C LYS A 132 1.64 30.51 1.79
N GLY A 133 1.50 31.33 2.83
CA GLY A 133 1.35 30.84 4.20
C GLY A 133 0.00 30.13 4.38
N LEU A 134 -0.07 29.12 5.23
CA LEU A 134 -1.28 28.32 5.44
C LEU A 134 -2.51 29.18 5.84
N LYS A 135 -2.28 30.25 6.61
CA LYS A 135 -3.32 31.22 7.02
C LYS A 135 -3.87 32.08 5.87
N ASP A 136 -3.15 32.16 4.75
CA ASP A 136 -3.51 32.98 3.60
C ASP A 136 -4.13 32.10 2.47
N MET A 137 -4.14 30.78 2.65
CA MET A 137 -4.72 29.83 1.70
C MET A 137 -6.22 29.74 1.87
N THR A 138 -6.93 29.86 0.76
CA THR A 138 -8.39 29.69 0.68
C THR A 138 -8.75 28.24 0.35
N ALA A 139 -10.02 27.87 0.50
CA ALA A 139 -10.53 26.59 0.00
C ALA A 139 -10.25 26.42 -1.51
N ASP A 140 -10.44 27.48 -2.32
CA ASP A 140 -10.19 27.42 -3.76
C ASP A 140 -8.72 27.15 -4.09
N ASP A 141 -7.78 27.69 -3.30
CA ASP A 141 -6.36 27.39 -3.44
C ASP A 141 -6.10 25.88 -3.25
N LEU A 142 -6.70 25.25 -2.23
CA LEU A 142 -6.53 23.82 -1.96
C LEU A 142 -7.14 22.96 -3.08
N PHE A 143 -8.33 23.30 -3.56
CA PHE A 143 -8.95 22.61 -4.69
C PHE A 143 -8.17 22.78 -6.00
N SER A 144 -7.49 23.91 -6.21
CA SER A 144 -6.67 24.14 -7.39
C SER A 144 -5.48 23.19 -7.47
N VAL A 145 -4.88 22.82 -6.32
CA VAL A 145 -3.79 21.84 -6.25
C VAL A 145 -4.31 20.44 -6.56
N VAL A 146 -5.47 20.05 -6.04
CA VAL A 146 -6.11 18.77 -6.37
C VAL A 146 -6.38 18.66 -7.88
N GLU A 147 -6.92 19.74 -8.50
CA GLU A 147 -7.18 19.74 -9.95
C GLU A 147 -5.89 19.66 -10.77
N ARG A 148 -4.81 20.31 -10.32
CA ARG A 148 -3.50 20.20 -10.98
C ARG A 148 -3.02 18.75 -11.01
N HIS A 149 -2.99 18.04 -9.87
CA HIS A 149 -2.58 16.65 -9.81
C HIS A 149 -3.46 15.73 -10.68
N ALA A 150 -4.77 15.99 -10.72
CA ALA A 150 -5.68 15.23 -11.59
C ALA A 150 -5.37 15.43 -13.07
N LYS A 151 -5.04 16.67 -13.49
CA LYS A 151 -4.63 17.00 -14.86
C LYS A 151 -3.27 16.40 -15.24
N ASP A 152 -2.36 16.30 -14.28
CA ASP A 152 -1.04 15.70 -14.49
C ASP A 152 -1.12 14.17 -14.69
N GLY A 153 -2.29 13.56 -14.50
CA GLY A 153 -2.55 12.15 -14.78
C GLY A 153 -2.44 11.21 -13.57
N VAL A 154 -2.49 11.74 -12.34
CA VAL A 154 -2.46 10.95 -11.10
C VAL A 154 -3.69 10.04 -11.00
N ASP A 155 -3.49 8.74 -10.72
CA ASP A 155 -4.54 7.72 -10.74
C ASP A 155 -5.38 7.70 -9.46
N PHE A 156 -4.76 7.98 -8.31
CA PHE A 156 -5.45 8.08 -7.04
C PHE A 156 -4.87 9.19 -6.16
N MET A 157 -5.71 9.77 -5.33
CA MET A 157 -5.30 10.85 -4.43
C MET A 157 -5.77 10.60 -3.02
N THR A 158 -4.84 10.76 -2.07
CA THR A 158 -5.18 10.76 -0.65
C THR A 158 -5.68 12.12 -0.23
N ILE A 159 -6.94 12.18 0.20
CA ILE A 159 -7.61 13.38 0.68
C ILE A 159 -8.18 13.14 2.09
N HIS A 160 -7.70 13.88 3.07
CA HIS A 160 -8.09 13.74 4.48
C HIS A 160 -9.44 14.44 4.76
N ALA A 161 -10.48 14.01 4.03
CA ALA A 161 -11.82 14.61 4.14
C ALA A 161 -12.57 14.18 5.41
N GLY A 162 -12.18 13.09 6.08
CA GLY A 162 -12.85 12.60 7.30
C GLY A 162 -12.60 13.44 8.55
N LEU A 163 -11.53 14.23 8.56
CA LEU A 163 -11.24 15.18 9.63
C LEU A 163 -12.18 16.39 9.53
N ASN A 164 -13.15 16.46 10.42
CA ASN A 164 -14.11 17.57 10.52
C ASN A 164 -14.04 18.28 11.88
N ARG A 165 -14.88 19.30 12.10
CA ARG A 165 -14.88 20.05 13.36
C ARG A 165 -15.24 19.20 14.59
N GLU A 166 -16.05 18.16 14.46
CA GLU A 166 -16.37 17.27 15.57
C GLU A 166 -15.15 16.39 15.92
N THR A 167 -14.48 15.83 14.92
CA THR A 167 -13.20 15.11 15.13
C THR A 167 -12.14 16.04 15.72
N ALA A 168 -12.07 17.30 15.26
CA ALA A 168 -11.17 18.30 15.81
C ALA A 168 -11.40 18.56 17.32
N LYS A 169 -12.66 18.51 17.80
CA LYS A 169 -12.96 18.59 19.26
C LYS A 169 -12.42 17.38 20.03
N HIS A 170 -12.46 16.19 19.45
CA HIS A 170 -11.85 15.01 20.06
C HIS A 170 -10.32 15.16 20.13
N ILE A 171 -9.66 15.66 19.08
CA ILE A 171 -8.22 15.95 19.10
C ILE A 171 -7.86 16.91 20.22
N MET A 172 -8.61 17.99 20.41
CA MET A 172 -8.35 18.98 21.46
C MET A 172 -8.57 18.45 22.88
N ARG A 173 -9.41 17.44 23.05
CA ARG A 173 -9.76 16.86 24.36
C ARG A 173 -8.92 15.63 24.71
N ASN A 174 -8.52 14.83 23.74
CA ASN A 174 -7.71 13.63 23.92
C ASN A 174 -6.24 14.02 24.06
N LYS A 175 -5.59 13.44 25.05
CA LYS A 175 -4.15 13.61 25.25
C LYS A 175 -3.42 12.43 24.61
N ARG A 176 -3.27 12.47 23.30
CA ARG A 176 -2.39 11.53 22.58
C ARG A 176 -0.93 11.79 22.93
N ILE A 177 -0.14 10.73 22.97
CA ILE A 177 1.31 10.83 23.18
C ILE A 177 1.97 11.48 21.96
N THR A 178 1.58 11.04 20.74
CA THR A 178 2.19 11.50 19.49
C THR A 178 1.35 12.56 18.74
N ASN A 179 0.22 13.01 19.31
CA ASN A 179 -0.72 13.92 18.65
C ASN A 179 -1.22 13.40 17.30
N LEU A 180 -1.17 14.24 16.24
CA LEU A 180 -1.48 13.89 14.86
C LEU A 180 -0.19 13.70 14.07
N VAL A 181 0.10 12.48 13.65
CA VAL A 181 1.31 12.15 12.89
C VAL A 181 1.09 12.18 11.37
N SER A 182 -0.17 12.15 10.91
CA SER A 182 -0.48 12.34 9.51
C SER A 182 -0.13 13.78 9.10
N ARG A 183 0.80 13.96 8.16
CA ARG A 183 1.18 15.28 7.65
C ARG A 183 -0.02 16.00 7.04
N GLY A 184 -0.82 15.31 6.20
CA GLY A 184 -2.01 15.90 5.60
C GLY A 184 -3.09 16.23 6.63
N GLY A 185 -3.34 15.35 7.59
CA GLY A 185 -4.27 15.58 8.70
C GLY A 185 -3.87 16.76 9.56
N SER A 186 -2.58 16.86 9.96
CA SER A 186 -2.10 17.97 10.79
C SER A 186 -2.11 19.31 10.07
N VAL A 187 -1.79 19.35 8.78
CA VAL A 187 -1.87 20.58 7.96
C VAL A 187 -3.32 21.06 7.82
N LEU A 188 -4.27 20.13 7.57
CA LEU A 188 -5.69 20.47 7.51
C LEU A 188 -6.25 20.92 8.87
N PHE A 189 -5.89 20.22 9.95
CA PHE A 189 -6.26 20.63 11.29
C PHE A 189 -5.75 22.06 11.60
N ALA A 190 -4.50 22.36 11.26
CA ALA A 190 -3.94 23.70 11.42
C ALA A 190 -4.68 24.75 10.59
N TRP A 191 -5.04 24.43 9.34
CA TRP A 191 -5.85 25.32 8.49
C TRP A 191 -7.23 25.60 9.12
N MET A 192 -7.94 24.55 9.56
CA MET A 192 -9.24 24.65 10.23
C MET A 192 -9.14 25.53 11.49
N TYR A 193 -8.11 25.31 12.30
CA TYR A 193 -7.88 26.06 13.53
C TYR A 193 -7.61 27.55 13.27
N MET A 194 -6.72 27.86 12.30
CA MET A 194 -6.35 29.23 11.95
C MET A 194 -7.52 30.02 11.36
N HIS A 195 -8.40 29.37 10.60
CA HIS A 195 -9.53 30.04 9.94
C HIS A 195 -10.84 29.97 10.76
N GLY A 196 -10.91 29.15 11.80
CA GLY A 196 -12.14 28.88 12.52
C GLY A 196 -13.24 28.23 11.66
N LYS A 197 -12.84 27.58 10.55
CA LYS A 197 -13.73 27.00 9.53
C LYS A 197 -13.72 25.48 9.53
N GLU A 198 -14.68 24.91 8.83
CA GLU A 198 -14.72 23.47 8.54
C GLU A 198 -13.64 23.08 7.54
N ASN A 199 -13.24 21.81 7.55
CA ASN A 199 -12.37 21.23 6.53
C ASN A 199 -13.00 21.42 5.14
N PRO A 200 -12.32 22.13 4.20
CA PRO A 200 -12.90 22.40 2.89
C PRO A 200 -13.26 21.15 2.09
N PHE A 201 -12.51 20.06 2.25
CA PHE A 201 -12.78 18.81 1.55
C PHE A 201 -13.96 18.03 2.15
N TYR A 202 -14.26 18.22 3.44
CA TYR A 202 -15.47 17.72 4.06
C TYR A 202 -16.69 18.57 3.69
N GLU A 203 -16.59 19.89 3.87
CA GLU A 203 -17.67 20.84 3.63
C GLU A 203 -18.11 20.88 2.17
N GLN A 204 -17.14 20.89 1.24
CA GLN A 204 -17.38 20.94 -0.21
C GLN A 204 -17.10 19.58 -0.88
N PHE A 205 -17.46 18.47 -0.21
CA PHE A 205 -17.13 17.13 -0.69
C PHE A 205 -17.71 16.83 -2.08
N ASP A 206 -18.90 17.33 -2.40
CA ASP A 206 -19.50 17.14 -3.74
C ASP A 206 -18.69 17.84 -4.84
N ARG A 207 -18.08 19.00 -4.53
CA ARG A 207 -17.15 19.69 -5.43
C ARG A 207 -15.91 18.83 -5.69
N LEU A 208 -15.35 18.19 -4.64
CA LEU A 208 -14.25 17.26 -4.77
C LEU A 208 -14.62 16.10 -5.70
N LEU A 209 -15.78 15.49 -5.47
CA LEU A 209 -16.23 14.34 -6.26
C LEU A 209 -16.42 14.69 -7.74
N LEU A 210 -16.98 15.87 -8.05
CA LEU A 210 -17.12 16.34 -9.44
C LEU A 210 -15.76 16.51 -10.12
N LEU A 211 -14.76 17.01 -9.39
CA LEU A 211 -13.40 17.16 -9.90
C LEU A 211 -12.78 15.80 -10.19
N LEU A 212 -12.78 14.87 -9.22
CA LEU A 212 -12.17 13.55 -9.36
C LEU A 212 -12.83 12.73 -10.48
N LYS A 213 -14.17 12.81 -10.56
CA LYS A 213 -14.94 12.14 -11.60
C LYS A 213 -14.53 12.56 -13.02
N LYS A 214 -14.23 13.84 -13.22
CA LYS A 214 -13.84 14.40 -14.53
C LYS A 214 -12.61 13.72 -15.12
N TYR A 215 -11.68 13.25 -14.27
CA TYR A 215 -10.42 12.66 -14.66
C TYR A 215 -10.34 11.15 -14.37
N ASP A 216 -11.41 10.58 -13.83
CA ASP A 216 -11.49 9.19 -13.31
C ASP A 216 -10.41 8.88 -12.26
N VAL A 217 -10.19 9.82 -11.36
CA VAL A 217 -9.26 9.66 -10.23
C VAL A 217 -9.94 8.89 -9.11
N THR A 218 -9.31 7.82 -8.65
CA THR A 218 -9.76 7.09 -7.45
C THR A 218 -9.48 7.90 -6.20
N LEU A 219 -10.49 8.09 -5.36
CA LEU A 219 -10.36 8.75 -4.07
C LEU A 219 -9.79 7.77 -3.03
N SER A 220 -8.65 8.10 -2.44
CA SER A 220 -8.18 7.49 -1.20
C SER A 220 -8.57 8.41 -0.05
N LEU A 221 -9.55 7.98 0.77
CA LEU A 221 -9.95 8.74 1.94
C LEU A 221 -8.89 8.57 3.04
N GLY A 222 -8.09 9.61 3.23
CA GLY A 222 -6.94 9.60 4.13
C GLY A 222 -7.31 9.52 5.61
N ASP A 223 -6.51 8.80 6.37
CA ASP A 223 -6.60 8.64 7.82
C ASP A 223 -5.82 9.75 8.55
N GLY A 224 -6.31 10.98 8.48
CA GLY A 224 -5.69 12.14 9.12
C GLY A 224 -5.47 11.98 10.63
N CYS A 225 -6.23 11.11 11.25
CA CYS A 225 -6.22 10.83 12.68
C CYS A 225 -5.60 9.47 13.05
N ARG A 226 -4.82 8.82 12.15
CA ARG A 226 -4.11 7.59 12.48
C ARG A 226 -3.20 7.76 13.70
N SER A 227 -2.97 6.67 14.43
CA SER A 227 -2.07 6.61 15.56
C SER A 227 -0.60 6.66 15.13
N GLY A 228 0.22 7.41 15.86
CA GLY A 228 1.67 7.46 15.67
C GLY A 228 2.46 6.69 16.72
N CYS A 229 1.77 6.00 17.63
CA CYS A 229 2.34 5.06 18.58
C CYS A 229 1.28 4.04 19.01
N GLY A 230 1.72 2.90 19.54
CA GLY A 230 0.82 1.83 19.97
C GLY A 230 -0.20 2.27 21.03
N HIS A 231 0.15 3.21 21.90
CA HIS A 231 -0.74 3.70 22.96
C HIS A 231 -1.91 4.56 22.45
N ASP A 232 -1.75 5.21 21.31
CA ASP A 232 -2.77 6.09 20.72
C ASP A 232 -3.71 5.32 19.76
N SER A 233 -3.50 4.00 19.61
CA SER A 233 -4.24 3.18 18.66
C SER A 233 -5.71 3.03 19.06
N THR A 234 -6.60 3.07 18.06
CA THR A 234 -8.04 2.78 18.21
C THR A 234 -8.75 3.69 19.25
N ASP A 235 -8.25 4.91 19.43
CA ASP A 235 -8.85 5.90 20.33
C ASP A 235 -10.09 6.59 19.73
N ALA A 236 -10.74 7.43 20.53
CA ALA A 236 -11.94 8.15 20.12
C ALA A 236 -11.70 9.09 18.93
N VAL A 237 -10.47 9.59 18.74
CA VAL A 237 -10.10 10.47 17.62
C VAL A 237 -10.10 9.68 16.31
N GLN A 238 -9.43 8.53 16.30
CA GLN A 238 -9.37 7.64 15.13
C GLN A 238 -10.77 7.13 14.76
N ILE A 239 -11.54 6.65 15.74
CA ILE A 239 -12.88 6.09 15.51
C ILE A 239 -13.86 7.17 15.03
N SER A 240 -13.78 8.41 15.55
CA SER A 240 -14.60 9.52 15.09
C SER A 240 -14.36 9.84 13.61
N GLU A 241 -13.09 9.88 13.18
CA GLU A 241 -12.77 10.04 11.76
C GLU A 241 -13.27 8.86 10.92
N LEU A 242 -13.08 7.63 11.38
CA LEU A 242 -13.50 6.42 10.65
C LEU A 242 -15.01 6.39 10.39
N ILE A 243 -15.84 6.88 11.32
CA ILE A 243 -17.29 7.01 11.13
C ILE A 243 -17.58 7.98 9.98
N ASN A 244 -16.91 9.16 9.98
CA ASN A 244 -17.05 10.14 8.90
C ASN A 244 -16.62 9.56 7.54
N LEU A 245 -15.51 8.80 7.52
CA LEU A 245 -15.02 8.14 6.30
C LEU A 245 -16.08 7.18 5.73
N GLY A 246 -16.77 6.43 6.58
CA GLY A 246 -17.86 5.55 6.16
C GLY A 246 -18.99 6.29 5.44
N GLU A 247 -19.42 7.45 5.96
CA GLU A 247 -20.44 8.30 5.32
C GLU A 247 -19.94 8.85 3.97
N LEU A 248 -18.68 9.27 3.90
CA LEU A 248 -18.08 9.81 2.68
C LEU A 248 -17.92 8.72 1.59
N VAL A 249 -17.66 7.46 1.96
CA VAL A 249 -17.64 6.32 1.02
C VAL A 249 -18.99 6.18 0.30
N VAL A 250 -20.11 6.27 1.02
CA VAL A 250 -21.45 6.18 0.44
C VAL A 250 -21.69 7.32 -0.56
N ARG A 251 -21.27 8.54 -0.20
CA ARG A 251 -21.40 9.73 -1.07
C ARG A 251 -20.54 9.60 -2.33
N ALA A 252 -19.29 9.18 -2.20
CA ALA A 252 -18.37 8.99 -3.32
C ALA A 252 -18.92 7.97 -4.33
N ARG A 253 -19.34 6.81 -3.85
CA ARG A 253 -19.94 5.76 -4.69
C ARG A 253 -21.21 6.25 -5.40
N LYS A 254 -22.08 7.00 -4.70
CA LYS A 254 -23.29 7.59 -5.29
C LYS A 254 -22.96 8.57 -6.42
N ALA A 255 -21.90 9.34 -6.29
CA ALA A 255 -21.45 10.29 -7.30
C ALA A 255 -20.74 9.64 -8.52
N GLY A 256 -20.45 8.33 -8.47
CA GLY A 256 -19.73 7.62 -9.54
C GLY A 256 -18.22 7.72 -9.44
N VAL A 257 -17.69 8.00 -8.24
CA VAL A 257 -16.24 8.04 -7.96
C VAL A 257 -15.83 6.78 -7.22
N GLN A 258 -14.78 6.09 -7.71
CA GLN A 258 -14.17 4.98 -7.00
C GLN A 258 -13.53 5.49 -5.70
N VAL A 259 -13.64 4.71 -4.63
CA VAL A 259 -13.14 5.11 -3.32
C VAL A 259 -12.55 3.92 -2.57
N MET A 260 -11.35 4.13 -2.02
CA MET A 260 -10.71 3.30 -1.00
C MET A 260 -10.49 4.13 0.26
N VAL A 261 -10.20 3.48 1.38
CA VAL A 261 -10.04 4.15 2.68
C VAL A 261 -8.68 3.79 3.25
N GLU A 262 -8.01 4.78 3.83
CA GLU A 262 -6.77 4.54 4.56
C GLU A 262 -7.08 4.08 6.00
N GLY A 263 -6.19 3.25 6.50
CA GLY A 263 -6.29 2.64 7.81
C GLY A 263 -5.13 3.02 8.73
N PRO A 264 -5.01 2.34 9.88
CA PRO A 264 -4.11 2.75 10.96
C PRO A 264 -2.62 2.69 10.58
N GLY A 265 -1.83 3.49 11.32
CA GLY A 265 -0.39 3.46 11.30
C GLY A 265 0.19 2.55 12.40
N HIS A 266 0.63 3.13 13.55
CA HIS A 266 1.16 2.34 14.67
C HIS A 266 0.04 1.67 15.46
N MET A 267 0.17 0.35 15.71
CA MET A 267 -0.87 -0.40 16.40
C MET A 267 -0.34 -1.71 17.00
N PRO A 268 -0.64 -2.02 18.27
CA PRO A 268 -0.31 -3.32 18.85
C PRO A 268 -0.97 -4.47 18.07
N ILE A 269 -0.28 -5.62 17.98
CA ILE A 269 -0.80 -6.81 17.28
C ILE A 269 -2.20 -7.20 17.76
N SER A 270 -2.47 -7.07 19.07
CA SER A 270 -3.77 -7.38 19.68
C SER A 270 -4.94 -6.64 19.07
N ASP A 271 -4.73 -5.42 18.57
CA ASP A 271 -5.78 -4.52 18.15
C ASP A 271 -6.05 -4.60 16.63
N ILE A 272 -5.10 -5.13 15.86
CA ILE A 272 -5.13 -5.11 14.38
C ILE A 272 -6.42 -5.75 13.85
N ARG A 273 -6.75 -6.97 14.27
CA ARG A 273 -7.93 -7.68 13.78
C ARG A 273 -9.19 -6.88 14.00
N MET A 274 -9.42 -6.45 15.23
CA MET A 274 -10.61 -5.67 15.61
C MET A 274 -10.70 -4.37 14.80
N ASN A 275 -9.58 -3.65 14.68
CA ASN A 275 -9.55 -2.38 13.97
C ASN A 275 -9.84 -2.54 12.47
N VAL A 276 -9.24 -3.54 11.80
CA VAL A 276 -9.49 -3.84 10.39
C VAL A 276 -10.95 -4.27 10.16
N GLU A 277 -11.49 -5.15 11.02
CA GLU A 277 -12.89 -5.61 10.92
C GLU A 277 -13.88 -4.45 11.10
N ILE A 278 -13.65 -3.56 12.05
CA ILE A 278 -14.47 -2.35 12.26
C ILE A 278 -14.33 -1.42 11.06
N ALA A 279 -13.10 -1.16 10.57
CA ALA A 279 -12.86 -0.31 9.42
C ALA A 279 -13.63 -0.82 8.18
N LYS A 280 -13.47 -2.09 7.85
CA LYS A 280 -14.18 -2.71 6.71
C LYS A 280 -15.70 -2.64 6.86
N LYS A 281 -16.21 -2.81 8.07
CA LYS A 281 -17.66 -2.74 8.33
C LYS A 281 -18.19 -1.31 8.21
N LEU A 282 -17.55 -0.34 8.84
CA LEU A 282 -17.99 1.06 8.81
C LEU A 282 -17.85 1.70 7.44
N THR A 283 -16.84 1.29 6.65
CA THR A 283 -16.61 1.80 5.30
C THR A 283 -17.28 0.97 4.20
N HIS A 284 -18.29 0.16 4.55
CA HIS A 284 -19.09 -0.62 3.60
C HIS A 284 -18.25 -1.51 2.68
N GLN A 285 -17.23 -2.19 3.24
CA GLN A 285 -16.30 -3.06 2.53
C GLN A 285 -15.50 -2.35 1.41
N ALA A 286 -15.28 -1.04 1.51
CA ALA A 286 -14.35 -0.36 0.63
C ALA A 286 -12.95 -0.98 0.74
N PRO A 287 -12.14 -1.00 -0.34
CA PRO A 287 -10.76 -1.42 -0.24
C PRO A 287 -10.04 -0.63 0.85
N LEU A 288 -9.27 -1.34 1.68
CA LEU A 288 -8.59 -0.76 2.83
C LEU A 288 -7.08 -0.72 2.57
N TYR A 289 -6.52 0.48 2.61
CA TYR A 289 -5.12 0.79 2.45
C TYR A 289 -4.50 1.13 3.81
N VAL A 290 -3.45 0.42 4.23
CA VAL A 290 -2.86 0.57 5.56
C VAL A 290 -1.36 0.88 5.51
N LEU A 291 -0.89 1.70 6.46
CA LEU A 291 0.53 1.97 6.67
C LEU A 291 1.07 1.00 7.72
N GLY A 292 1.67 -0.08 7.28
CA GLY A 292 2.09 -1.16 8.14
C GLY A 292 0.92 -2.09 8.51
N PRO A 293 0.34 -2.06 9.74
CA PRO A 293 0.71 -1.27 10.93
C PRO A 293 2.08 -1.58 11.52
N ILE A 294 2.72 -0.56 12.07
CA ILE A 294 3.97 -0.70 12.83
C ILE A 294 3.62 -1.22 14.23
N VAL A 295 4.02 -2.45 14.54
CA VAL A 295 3.52 -3.19 15.72
C VAL A 295 4.26 -2.91 17.04
N THR A 296 5.37 -2.18 16.98
CA THR A 296 6.14 -1.72 18.15
C THR A 296 6.93 -0.46 17.81
N ASP A 297 7.07 0.43 18.79
CA ASP A 297 7.69 1.74 18.61
C ASP A 297 9.20 1.75 18.96
N VAL A 298 9.77 0.61 19.38
CA VAL A 298 11.16 0.54 19.88
C VAL A 298 12.15 -0.04 18.85
N ALA A 299 11.79 -0.06 17.59
CA ALA A 299 12.59 -0.66 16.53
C ALA A 299 13.02 0.29 15.40
N PRO A 300 13.45 1.55 15.67
CA PRO A 300 13.97 2.43 14.62
C PRO A 300 15.11 1.76 13.86
N GLY A 301 15.13 1.86 12.53
CA GLY A 301 16.06 1.14 11.65
C GLY A 301 15.55 -0.25 11.22
N TYR A 302 14.48 -0.75 11.84
CA TYR A 302 13.83 -2.04 11.54
C TYR A 302 12.32 -1.88 11.32
N ASP A 303 11.84 -0.68 11.05
CA ASP A 303 10.43 -0.38 10.88
C ASP A 303 9.80 -1.17 9.72
N HIS A 304 10.56 -1.51 8.67
CA HIS A 304 10.13 -2.40 7.59
C HIS A 304 9.76 -3.81 8.09
N ILE A 305 10.47 -4.34 9.11
CA ILE A 305 10.15 -5.64 9.72
C ILE A 305 8.87 -5.53 10.56
N THR A 306 8.76 -4.49 11.41
CA THR A 306 7.59 -4.31 12.26
C THR A 306 6.33 -4.04 11.43
N ALA A 307 6.46 -3.30 10.34
CA ALA A 307 5.41 -3.06 9.35
C ALA A 307 5.03 -4.34 8.58
N ALA A 308 6.00 -5.20 8.22
CA ALA A 308 5.71 -6.47 7.56
C ALA A 308 4.89 -7.40 8.46
N ILE A 309 5.20 -7.46 9.77
CA ILE A 309 4.43 -8.24 10.75
C ILE A 309 2.98 -7.73 10.81
N GLY A 310 2.80 -6.43 11.01
CA GLY A 310 1.48 -5.84 11.11
C GLY A 310 0.70 -5.86 9.80
N GLY A 311 1.38 -5.60 8.68
CA GLY A 311 0.82 -5.64 7.33
C GLY A 311 0.30 -7.02 6.97
N THR A 312 1.07 -8.08 7.25
CA THR A 312 0.63 -9.47 7.05
C THR A 312 -0.68 -9.74 7.81
N LEU A 313 -0.73 -9.40 9.08
CA LEU A 313 -1.93 -9.63 9.89
C LEU A 313 -3.11 -8.78 9.42
N SER A 314 -2.88 -7.50 9.11
CA SER A 314 -3.93 -6.61 8.59
C SER A 314 -4.51 -7.13 7.27
N ALA A 315 -3.67 -7.54 6.32
CA ALA A 315 -4.12 -8.06 5.05
C ALA A 315 -4.83 -9.41 5.20
N ALA A 316 -4.34 -10.29 6.07
CA ALA A 316 -5.04 -11.54 6.41
C ALA A 316 -6.41 -11.30 7.06
N CYS A 317 -6.59 -10.16 7.75
CA CYS A 317 -7.87 -9.76 8.35
C CYS A 317 -8.77 -8.93 7.42
N GLY A 318 -8.31 -8.53 6.23
CA GLY A 318 -9.15 -7.83 5.26
C GLY A 318 -8.62 -6.53 4.67
N ALA A 319 -7.41 -6.08 5.02
CA ALA A 319 -6.76 -5.02 4.27
C ALA A 319 -6.38 -5.52 2.87
N ASP A 320 -6.44 -4.63 1.88
CA ASP A 320 -6.30 -4.98 0.47
C ASP A 320 -5.02 -4.39 -0.14
N PHE A 321 -4.47 -3.36 0.50
CA PHE A 321 -3.38 -2.56 -0.02
C PHE A 321 -2.43 -2.17 1.12
N LEU A 322 -1.14 -2.45 0.97
CA LEU A 322 -0.13 -2.16 1.98
C LEU A 322 0.77 -1.01 1.51
N CYS A 323 0.93 0.00 2.34
CA CYS A 323 2.00 0.96 2.18
C CYS A 323 3.30 0.33 2.66
N TYR A 324 4.32 0.34 1.82
CA TYR A 324 5.64 -0.13 2.23
C TYR A 324 6.22 0.78 3.31
N VAL A 325 7.11 0.24 4.12
CA VAL A 325 7.89 0.97 5.11
C VAL A 325 9.35 0.56 4.95
N THR A 326 10.28 1.50 5.06
CA THR A 326 11.71 1.27 4.89
C THR A 326 12.44 1.20 6.23
N PRO A 327 13.69 0.69 6.28
CA PRO A 327 14.54 0.81 7.46
C PRO A 327 14.77 2.26 7.90
N ALA A 328 14.71 3.21 6.96
CA ALA A 328 14.93 4.63 7.21
C ALA A 328 13.74 5.38 7.82
N GLU A 329 12.57 4.72 7.94
CA GLU A 329 11.37 5.34 8.51
C GLU A 329 11.66 5.98 9.86
N HIS A 330 11.12 7.17 10.12
CA HIS A 330 11.37 8.00 11.30
C HIS A 330 12.81 8.50 11.49
N LEU A 331 13.77 8.15 10.61
CA LEU A 331 15.18 8.50 10.75
C LEU A 331 15.69 9.46 9.66
N ARG A 332 15.39 9.15 8.38
CA ARG A 332 15.84 9.95 7.23
C ARG A 332 15.03 9.63 5.97
N LEU A 333 15.23 10.40 4.90
CA LEU A 333 14.71 10.04 3.59
C LEU A 333 15.39 8.75 3.09
N PRO A 334 14.65 7.74 2.59
CA PRO A 334 15.24 6.48 2.14
C PRO A 334 16.15 6.64 0.92
N ASP A 335 17.23 5.88 0.88
CA ASP A 335 18.04 5.65 -0.32
C ASP A 335 17.57 4.39 -1.07
N LEU A 336 18.32 3.98 -2.12
CA LEU A 336 17.96 2.80 -2.93
C LEU A 336 18.04 1.48 -2.16
N ASP A 337 18.99 1.36 -1.22
CA ASP A 337 19.13 0.13 -0.43
C ASP A 337 17.99 0.03 0.59
N ASP A 338 17.62 1.12 1.25
CA ASP A 338 16.47 1.17 2.14
C ASP A 338 15.17 0.81 1.40
N GLU A 339 15.03 1.34 0.19
CA GLU A 339 13.84 1.08 -0.63
C GLU A 339 13.75 -0.38 -1.02
N ASN A 340 14.85 -0.98 -1.46
CA ASN A 340 14.91 -2.42 -1.76
C ASN A 340 14.50 -3.27 -0.54
N GLU A 341 15.04 -2.99 0.64
CA GLU A 341 14.69 -3.73 1.87
C GLU A 341 13.21 -3.54 2.23
N GLY A 342 12.68 -2.33 2.11
CA GLY A 342 11.26 -2.03 2.36
C GLY A 342 10.32 -2.76 1.38
N ILE A 343 10.66 -2.77 0.09
CA ILE A 343 9.89 -3.48 -0.93
C ILE A 343 9.88 -4.99 -0.65
N VAL A 344 11.04 -5.58 -0.36
CA VAL A 344 11.16 -7.01 -0.07
C VAL A 344 10.34 -7.38 1.16
N ALA A 345 10.44 -6.61 2.24
CA ALA A 345 9.66 -6.83 3.46
C ALA A 345 8.14 -6.78 3.19
N SER A 346 7.70 -5.80 2.40
CA SER A 346 6.28 -5.65 2.03
C SER A 346 5.80 -6.78 1.11
N LYS A 347 6.62 -7.24 0.16
CA LYS A 347 6.30 -8.41 -0.70
C LYS A 347 6.14 -9.68 0.13
N ILE A 348 6.99 -9.89 1.14
CA ILE A 348 6.86 -11.01 2.07
C ILE A 348 5.54 -10.90 2.82
N ALA A 349 5.19 -9.70 3.31
CA ALA A 349 3.93 -9.46 4.02
C ALA A 349 2.70 -9.75 3.14
N CYS A 350 2.69 -9.21 1.90
CA CYS A 350 1.62 -9.44 0.94
C CYS A 350 1.44 -10.92 0.63
N HIS A 351 2.54 -11.63 0.30
CA HIS A 351 2.48 -13.04 -0.05
C HIS A 351 2.02 -13.92 1.13
N ALA A 352 2.54 -13.69 2.33
CA ALA A 352 2.12 -14.42 3.53
C ALA A 352 0.62 -14.19 3.85
N ALA A 353 0.12 -12.98 3.64
CA ALA A 353 -1.30 -12.67 3.79
C ALA A 353 -2.14 -13.35 2.70
N ASP A 354 -1.66 -13.40 1.46
CA ASP A 354 -2.36 -14.04 0.34
C ASP A 354 -2.50 -15.55 0.54
N LEU A 355 -1.48 -16.21 1.12
CA LEU A 355 -1.57 -17.60 1.58
C LEU A 355 -2.68 -17.76 2.64
N ALA A 356 -2.70 -16.88 3.65
CA ALA A 356 -3.70 -16.93 4.71
C ALA A 356 -5.13 -16.68 4.22
N LYS A 357 -5.29 -15.84 3.19
CA LYS A 357 -6.58 -15.56 2.52
C LYS A 357 -7.01 -16.65 1.53
N GLY A 358 -6.13 -17.58 1.19
CA GLY A 358 -6.37 -18.58 0.14
C GLY A 358 -6.49 -17.97 -1.26
N VAL A 359 -5.69 -16.94 -1.54
CA VAL A 359 -5.65 -16.31 -2.87
C VAL A 359 -5.15 -17.32 -3.90
N LYS A 360 -5.88 -17.46 -5.01
CA LYS A 360 -5.59 -18.42 -6.05
C LYS A 360 -4.17 -18.29 -6.59
N GLY A 361 -3.41 -19.37 -6.52
CA GLY A 361 -2.04 -19.44 -7.04
C GLY A 361 -0.94 -19.08 -6.02
N ALA A 362 -1.27 -18.50 -4.87
CA ALA A 362 -0.28 -18.19 -3.83
C ALA A 362 0.43 -19.45 -3.34
N GLU A 363 -0.32 -20.51 -2.99
CA GLU A 363 0.23 -21.80 -2.52
C GLU A 363 1.17 -22.45 -3.55
N LYS A 364 0.89 -22.31 -4.84
CA LYS A 364 1.69 -22.94 -5.88
C LYS A 364 3.14 -22.46 -5.90
N TRP A 365 3.37 -21.18 -5.63
CA TRP A 365 4.71 -20.61 -5.57
C TRP A 365 5.51 -21.20 -4.39
N ASP A 366 4.88 -21.32 -3.21
CA ASP A 366 5.50 -22.00 -2.05
C ASP A 366 5.72 -23.48 -2.27
N GLU A 367 4.80 -24.18 -2.96
CA GLU A 367 4.95 -25.58 -3.32
C GLU A 367 6.16 -25.77 -4.24
N GLU A 368 6.32 -24.96 -5.28
CA GLU A 368 7.47 -25.01 -6.19
C GLU A 368 8.80 -24.77 -5.44
N MET A 369 8.84 -23.80 -4.55
CA MET A 369 9.99 -23.56 -3.68
C MET A 369 10.25 -24.76 -2.76
N SER A 370 9.22 -25.37 -2.20
CA SER A 370 9.34 -26.52 -1.30
C SER A 370 9.92 -27.74 -2.02
N TRP A 371 9.50 -27.99 -3.26
CA TRP A 371 10.10 -29.04 -4.09
C TRP A 371 11.56 -28.77 -4.44
N ALA A 372 11.91 -27.50 -4.76
CA ALA A 372 13.30 -27.12 -4.99
C ALA A 372 14.16 -27.30 -3.72
N ARG A 373 13.62 -26.92 -2.54
CA ARG A 373 14.27 -27.10 -1.24
C ARG A 373 14.48 -28.60 -0.89
N ARG A 374 13.46 -29.43 -1.13
CA ARG A 374 13.57 -30.87 -0.89
C ARG A 374 14.75 -31.48 -1.64
N LYS A 375 14.97 -31.06 -2.89
CA LYS A 375 16.08 -31.54 -3.73
C LYS A 375 17.39 -30.80 -3.49
N VAL A 376 17.42 -29.81 -2.60
CA VAL A 376 18.55 -28.89 -2.35
C VAL A 376 19.02 -28.21 -3.66
N ASP A 377 18.11 -27.96 -4.58
CA ASP A 377 18.36 -27.38 -5.90
C ASP A 377 18.42 -25.84 -5.84
N PHE A 378 19.61 -25.33 -5.58
CA PHE A 378 19.83 -23.87 -5.51
C PHE A 378 19.62 -23.16 -6.85
N HIS A 379 19.81 -23.83 -7.97
CA HIS A 379 19.55 -23.25 -9.30
C HIS A 379 18.07 -22.94 -9.51
N ARG A 380 17.19 -23.73 -8.88
CA ARG A 380 15.73 -23.50 -8.91
C ARG A 380 15.27 -22.63 -7.73
N MET A 381 15.85 -22.80 -6.54
CA MET A 381 15.46 -22.00 -5.35
C MET A 381 15.72 -20.50 -5.52
N ILE A 382 16.88 -20.12 -6.09
CA ILE A 382 17.27 -18.72 -6.22
C ILE A 382 16.31 -17.93 -7.12
N PRO A 383 15.95 -18.38 -8.33
CA PRO A 383 14.97 -17.68 -9.15
C PRO A 383 13.56 -17.62 -8.55
N LEU A 384 13.19 -18.57 -7.71
CA LEU A 384 11.89 -18.59 -7.00
C LEU A 384 11.87 -17.67 -5.77
N ALA A 385 13.00 -17.15 -5.31
CA ALA A 385 13.05 -16.28 -4.15
C ALA A 385 12.39 -14.93 -4.43
N ILE A 386 11.77 -14.31 -3.42
CA ILE A 386 11.23 -12.92 -3.49
C ILE A 386 12.34 -11.92 -3.82
N ASP A 387 13.56 -12.14 -3.29
CA ASP A 387 14.79 -11.42 -3.65
C ASP A 387 15.85 -12.40 -4.16
N PRO A 388 15.86 -12.72 -5.46
CA PRO A 388 16.86 -13.60 -6.05
C PRO A 388 18.29 -13.06 -5.94
N GLY A 389 18.45 -11.73 -5.95
CA GLY A 389 19.74 -11.07 -5.85
C GLY A 389 20.42 -11.31 -4.50
N LYS A 390 19.69 -11.09 -3.41
CA LYS A 390 20.17 -11.37 -2.04
C LYS A 390 20.42 -12.85 -1.82
N ALA A 391 19.49 -13.71 -2.25
CA ALA A 391 19.63 -15.16 -2.14
C ALA A 391 20.91 -15.66 -2.84
N ARG A 392 21.20 -15.16 -4.05
CA ARG A 392 22.42 -15.48 -4.80
C ARG A 392 23.68 -15.02 -4.06
N ARG A 393 23.74 -13.74 -3.65
CA ARG A 393 24.90 -13.19 -2.92
C ARG A 393 25.20 -14.00 -1.66
N TYR A 394 24.17 -14.39 -0.89
CA TYR A 394 24.35 -15.20 0.31
C TYR A 394 24.87 -16.59 -0.02
N ARG A 395 24.38 -17.23 -1.08
CA ARG A 395 24.87 -18.54 -1.52
C ARG A 395 26.33 -18.46 -1.96
N GLU A 396 26.68 -17.49 -2.77
CA GLU A 396 28.03 -17.30 -3.33
C GLU A 396 29.07 -16.91 -2.26
N SER A 397 28.63 -16.25 -1.18
CA SER A 397 29.53 -15.86 -0.08
C SER A 397 30.05 -17.03 0.75
N SER A 398 29.44 -18.22 0.66
CA SER A 398 29.83 -19.39 1.41
C SER A 398 29.41 -20.68 0.66
N ILE A 399 30.21 -21.07 -0.33
CA ILE A 399 29.98 -22.29 -1.11
C ILE A 399 30.66 -23.48 -0.40
N PRO A 400 29.95 -24.58 -0.08
CA PRO A 400 30.55 -25.79 0.47
C PRO A 400 31.31 -26.59 -0.60
N GLU A 401 32.15 -27.54 -0.19
CA GLU A 401 32.84 -28.48 -1.10
C GLU A 401 31.84 -29.32 -1.92
N ASP A 402 30.76 -29.78 -1.27
CA ASP A 402 29.62 -30.40 -1.96
C ASP A 402 28.57 -29.32 -2.28
N GLU A 403 28.53 -28.85 -3.52
CA GLU A 403 27.59 -27.83 -4.00
C GLU A 403 26.11 -28.26 -3.86
N ALA A 404 25.82 -29.57 -3.70
CA ALA A 404 24.47 -30.06 -3.44
C ALA A 404 24.03 -29.91 -1.97
N THR A 405 24.80 -29.18 -1.15
CA THR A 405 24.46 -28.88 0.25
C THR A 405 24.64 -27.38 0.55
N CYS A 406 24.36 -26.96 1.77
CA CYS A 406 24.75 -25.65 2.27
C CYS A 406 25.76 -25.82 3.43
N THR A 407 26.52 -24.77 3.72
CA THR A 407 27.52 -24.77 4.78
C THR A 407 26.93 -24.88 6.19
N MET A 408 25.61 -24.76 6.36
CA MET A 408 24.97 -24.92 7.68
C MET A 408 24.94 -26.36 8.17
N CYS A 409 24.57 -27.31 7.31
CA CYS A 409 24.45 -28.74 7.67
C CYS A 409 25.50 -29.61 6.99
N GLY A 410 26.03 -29.22 5.81
CA GLY A 410 26.98 -30.01 5.04
C GLY A 410 26.46 -31.43 4.72
N SER A 411 27.28 -32.45 4.97
CA SER A 411 26.92 -33.86 4.77
C SER A 411 25.80 -34.37 5.69
N MET A 412 25.46 -33.64 6.75
CA MET A 412 24.36 -33.98 7.66
C MET A 412 23.03 -33.27 7.28
N CYS A 413 22.84 -32.87 6.02
CA CYS A 413 21.64 -32.24 5.54
C CYS A 413 20.43 -33.17 5.71
N PRO A 414 19.45 -32.84 6.57
CA PRO A 414 18.32 -33.73 6.84
C PRO A 414 17.45 -33.97 5.61
N MET A 415 17.35 -32.99 4.73
CA MET A 415 16.54 -33.10 3.50
C MET A 415 17.20 -34.11 2.53
N LYS A 416 18.51 -34.01 2.30
CA LYS A 416 19.26 -34.92 1.43
C LYS A 416 19.26 -36.33 2.00
N THR A 417 19.62 -36.49 3.27
CA THR A 417 19.71 -37.81 3.92
C THR A 417 18.37 -38.54 3.89
N LEU A 418 17.26 -37.85 4.21
CA LEU A 418 15.97 -38.51 4.23
C LEU A 418 15.45 -38.83 2.82
N ASP A 419 15.70 -37.96 1.85
CA ASP A 419 15.30 -38.20 0.45
C ASP A 419 16.06 -39.40 -0.14
N GLU A 420 17.35 -39.55 0.16
CA GLU A 420 18.17 -40.72 -0.23
C GLU A 420 17.62 -42.01 0.39
N ILE A 421 17.28 -42.00 1.69
CA ILE A 421 16.71 -43.17 2.37
C ILE A 421 15.36 -43.55 1.77
N LEU A 422 14.49 -42.61 1.55
CA LEU A 422 13.13 -42.87 1.06
C LEU A 422 13.10 -43.29 -0.42
N ASN A 423 14.01 -42.76 -1.24
CA ASN A 423 14.10 -43.08 -2.67
C ASN A 423 14.84 -44.42 -2.91
N ASN A 424 15.74 -44.83 -2.00
CA ASN A 424 16.51 -46.10 -2.10
C ASN A 424 15.82 -47.28 -1.39
N ARG A 425 14.63 -47.11 -0.80
CA ARG A 425 13.89 -48.18 -0.17
C ARG A 425 13.37 -49.18 -1.20
N ASN A 426 13.90 -50.42 -1.12
CA ASN A 426 13.17 -51.59 -1.62
C ASN A 426 11.99 -51.87 -0.69
N ALA A 427 10.79 -52.03 -1.22
CA ALA A 427 9.55 -52.25 -0.45
C ALA A 427 9.62 -53.46 0.52
N GLU A 428 10.66 -54.29 0.42
CA GLU A 428 10.89 -55.49 1.25
C GLU A 428 11.76 -55.22 2.51
N GLU A 429 12.43 -54.06 2.58
CA GLU A 429 13.34 -53.67 3.67
C GLU A 429 12.76 -52.58 4.57
N ASP A 430 11.48 -52.64 4.94
CA ASP A 430 10.91 -51.73 5.90
C ASP A 430 11.30 -52.14 7.33
N PRO A 431 12.29 -51.47 7.99
CA PRO A 431 12.73 -51.80 9.33
C PRO A 431 11.68 -51.57 10.42
N PHE A 432 10.53 -50.97 10.06
CA PHE A 432 9.39 -50.68 10.93
C PHE A 432 8.17 -51.51 10.56
N LYS A 433 8.32 -52.53 9.69
CA LYS A 433 7.23 -53.50 9.43
C LYS A 433 7.09 -54.41 10.65
N ASP A 434 5.95 -54.35 11.31
CA ASP A 434 5.52 -55.30 12.33
C ASP A 434 5.28 -56.71 11.73
#